data_4695dcf5a573730315840a174accce84
#
_entry.id   4695dcf5a573730315840a174accce84
#
_cell.length_a   1.000
_cell.length_b   1.000
_cell.length_c   1.000
_cell.angle_alpha   90.00
_cell.angle_beta   90.00
_cell.angle_gamma   90.00
#
_symmetry.space_group_name_H-M   'P 1'
#
loop_
_entity.id
_entity.type
_entity.pdbx_description
1 polymer ?
#
loop_
_entity_poly.entity_id
_entity_poly.type
_entity_poly.pdbx_seq_one_letter_code
_entity_poly.pdbx_strand_id
1 'polypeptide(L)'
;ENGYNPAAFSRDIAGYKDNLTRNANINAYAQYDFSFGLTAKATFSYNYTNSRFDGYQYAYQIYTYDKEKDTYNGTPAVGRWRSQIDRSVPARYMQLQLNYAKQIKNHNISAVLGYEASDYDWTKKTYGTEPSTDYLPLLQFDELNSFGDEWSYEARAGWIGRINYDFAHKYLIELLARYDGSYLYAANNRWGFFPGVSIGWRISEEKFFEKLRPVVDDLKIRASIGQTGTEKDVKLFDYLSGYTWNNGNAVLDGELVTGLNQRGLPITNLSWTKNTTSNIGFDLTMFNNRLKITADAFRKDITGVPAARYDVLLPSEVGYSLPNENLNKQAYIGAEG
;
A
#
# COMPACT_ATOMS: atom_id res chain seq x y z
N GLU A 1 23.66 23.41 -22.69
CA GLU A 1 23.51 22.77 -21.37
C GLU A 1 23.81 23.83 -20.31
N ASN A 2 22.77 24.24 -19.56
CA ASN A 2 22.94 25.17 -18.44
C ASN A 2 23.46 24.37 -17.23
N GLY A 3 24.76 24.14 -17.19
CA GLY A 3 25.43 23.52 -16.07
C GLY A 3 25.53 24.50 -14.91
N TYR A 4 24.79 24.26 -13.83
CA TYR A 4 24.98 24.99 -12.58
C TYR A 4 26.30 24.57 -11.94
N ASN A 5 27.08 25.54 -11.46
CA ASN A 5 28.28 25.24 -10.69
C ASN A 5 27.89 24.66 -9.32
N PRO A 6 28.21 23.39 -9.01
CA PRO A 6 27.84 22.77 -7.72
C PRO A 6 28.39 23.51 -6.50
N ALA A 7 29.49 24.23 -6.63
CA ALA A 7 30.08 25.01 -5.54
C ALA A 7 29.17 26.16 -5.07
N ALA A 8 28.26 26.66 -5.93
CA ALA A 8 27.28 27.67 -5.55
C ALA A 8 26.22 27.16 -4.56
N PHE A 9 26.07 25.84 -4.44
CA PHE A 9 25.06 25.21 -3.56
C PHE A 9 25.64 24.70 -2.25
N SER A 10 26.71 25.32 -1.77
CA SER A 10 27.24 25.03 -0.43
C SER A 10 26.29 25.53 0.67
N ARG A 11 26.41 24.93 1.87
CA ARG A 11 25.63 25.31 3.05
C ARG A 11 25.80 26.81 3.41
N ASP A 12 26.97 27.33 3.18
CA ASP A 12 27.33 28.74 3.54
C ASP A 12 26.78 29.75 2.53
N ILE A 13 26.57 29.35 1.29
CA ILE A 13 26.14 30.26 0.20
C ILE A 13 24.62 30.14 -0.03
N ALA A 14 24.12 28.92 -0.19
CA ALA A 14 22.73 28.68 -0.61
C ALA A 14 21.82 28.25 0.54
N GLY A 15 22.36 27.90 1.71
CA GLY A 15 21.61 27.37 2.83
C GLY A 15 21.61 25.84 2.91
N TYR A 16 20.60 25.25 3.56
CA TYR A 16 20.59 23.81 3.84
C TYR A 16 19.20 23.21 3.77
N LYS A 17 19.17 21.88 3.58
CA LYS A 17 17.99 21.03 3.68
C LYS A 17 18.38 19.78 4.46
N ASP A 18 18.03 19.77 5.73
CA ASP A 18 18.36 18.66 6.62
C ASP A 18 17.12 17.77 6.82
N ASN A 19 17.29 16.47 6.63
CA ASN A 19 16.28 15.47 6.91
C ASN A 19 16.78 14.55 8.00
N LEU A 20 16.03 14.47 9.09
CA LEU A 20 16.32 13.59 10.20
C LEU A 20 15.14 12.63 10.39
N THR A 21 15.39 11.34 10.22
CA THR A 21 14.39 10.30 10.50
C THR A 21 14.85 9.44 11.67
N ARG A 22 13.98 9.28 12.65
CA ARG A 22 14.16 8.43 13.82
C ARG A 22 13.12 7.33 13.79
N ASN A 23 13.58 6.08 13.94
CA ASN A 23 12.70 4.92 14.00
C ASN A 23 12.93 4.18 15.32
N ALA A 24 11.84 3.85 15.99
CA ALA A 24 11.84 2.93 17.12
C ALA A 24 10.92 1.76 16.79
N ASN A 25 11.40 0.54 16.93
CA ASN A 25 10.64 -0.66 16.65
C ASN A 25 10.72 -1.60 17.86
N ILE A 26 9.57 -1.94 18.43
CA ILE A 26 9.44 -2.85 19.55
C ILE A 26 8.59 -4.02 19.08
N ASN A 27 9.16 -5.23 19.12
CA ASN A 27 8.47 -6.46 18.80
C ASN A 27 8.48 -7.38 20.04
N ALA A 28 7.32 -7.85 20.42
CA ALA A 28 7.16 -8.83 21.46
C ALA A 28 6.32 -9.99 20.95
N TYR A 29 6.67 -11.20 21.32
CA TYR A 29 5.85 -12.36 21.06
C TYR A 29 5.87 -13.33 22.24
N ALA A 30 4.79 -14.09 22.36
CA ALA A 30 4.68 -15.23 23.23
C ALA A 30 4.23 -16.44 22.41
N GLN A 31 4.82 -17.59 22.66
CA GLN A 31 4.49 -18.83 21.98
C GLN A 31 4.37 -19.95 23.00
N TYR A 32 3.40 -20.81 22.76
CA TYR A 32 3.23 -22.02 23.54
C TYR A 32 2.96 -23.23 22.62
N ASP A 33 3.77 -24.27 22.78
CA ASP A 33 3.70 -25.49 22.00
C ASP A 33 3.05 -26.59 22.84
N PHE A 34 1.86 -27.02 22.41
CA PHE A 34 1.14 -28.12 23.04
C PHE A 34 1.64 -29.46 22.53
N SER A 35 1.65 -30.47 23.39
CA SER A 35 2.16 -31.82 23.09
C SER A 35 1.42 -32.56 21.96
N PHE A 36 0.20 -32.12 21.59
CA PHE A 36 -0.61 -32.76 20.56
C PHE A 36 -0.46 -32.13 19.16
N GLY A 37 0.55 -31.29 18.97
CA GLY A 37 0.86 -30.68 17.65
C GLY A 37 0.21 -29.33 17.38
N LEU A 38 -0.36 -28.68 18.39
CA LEU A 38 -0.86 -27.31 18.31
C LEU A 38 0.19 -26.33 18.85
N THR A 39 0.42 -25.24 18.14
CA THR A 39 1.20 -24.08 18.60
C THR A 39 0.32 -22.85 18.62
N ALA A 40 0.24 -22.17 19.75
CA ALA A 40 -0.40 -20.87 19.88
C ALA A 40 0.67 -19.77 19.95
N LYS A 41 0.54 -18.72 19.14
CA LYS A 41 1.46 -17.59 19.11
C LYS A 41 0.69 -16.28 19.15
N ALA A 42 1.12 -15.37 20.01
CA ALA A 42 0.67 -13.98 20.03
C ALA A 42 1.86 -13.08 19.70
N THR A 43 1.69 -12.15 18.80
CA THR A 43 2.72 -11.18 18.40
C THR A 43 2.15 -9.78 18.53
N PHE A 44 2.93 -8.86 19.07
CA PHE A 44 2.65 -7.43 19.13
C PHE A 44 3.87 -6.67 18.59
N SER A 45 3.61 -5.71 17.71
CA SER A 45 4.64 -4.81 17.19
C SER A 45 4.19 -3.37 17.32
N TYR A 46 5.08 -2.54 17.83
CA TYR A 46 4.94 -1.10 17.83
C TYR A 46 6.09 -0.48 17.05
N ASN A 47 5.76 0.27 16.01
CA ASN A 47 6.73 1.02 15.22
C ASN A 47 6.40 2.51 15.36
N TYR A 48 7.41 3.30 15.70
CA TYR A 48 7.29 4.75 15.74
C TYR A 48 8.31 5.37 14.81
N THR A 49 7.84 6.09 13.80
CA THR A 49 8.68 6.87 12.90
C THR A 49 8.42 8.34 13.12
N ASN A 50 9.49 9.08 13.41
CA ASN A 50 9.47 10.53 13.44
C ASN A 50 10.43 11.06 12.39
N SER A 51 9.94 11.89 11.47
CA SER A 51 10.74 12.56 10.45
C SER A 51 10.64 14.05 10.61
N ARG A 52 11.78 14.71 10.64
CA ARG A 52 11.88 16.16 10.66
C ARG A 52 12.67 16.63 9.45
N PHE A 53 12.05 17.45 8.65
CA PHE A 53 12.71 18.27 7.64
C PHE A 53 12.96 19.65 8.21
N ASP A 54 14.14 20.17 7.99
CA ASP A 54 14.56 21.52 8.38
C ASP A 54 15.30 22.13 7.19
N GLY A 55 14.75 23.16 6.59
CA GLY A 55 15.29 23.80 5.40
C GLY A 55 15.37 25.30 5.56
N TYR A 56 16.49 25.87 5.15
CA TYR A 56 16.73 27.30 5.10
C TYR A 56 17.51 27.65 3.83
N GLN A 57 16.93 28.46 2.96
CA GLN A 57 17.58 28.98 1.78
C GLN A 57 17.92 30.44 1.99
N TYR A 58 19.18 30.78 1.75
CA TYR A 58 19.67 32.14 1.72
C TYR A 58 19.35 32.81 0.39
N ALA A 59 19.36 34.14 0.36
CA ALA A 59 19.31 34.84 -0.91
C ALA A 59 20.65 34.71 -1.64
N TYR A 60 20.60 34.26 -2.89
CA TYR A 60 21.79 34.20 -3.74
C TYR A 60 21.45 34.54 -5.17
N GLN A 61 22.45 34.93 -5.93
CA GLN A 61 22.33 35.23 -7.36
C GLN A 61 23.28 34.38 -8.16
N ILE A 62 22.82 33.85 -9.29
CA ILE A 62 23.61 33.07 -10.23
C ILE A 62 23.96 33.96 -11.40
N TYR A 63 25.19 33.84 -11.90
CA TYR A 63 25.67 34.56 -13.05
C TYR A 63 26.01 33.59 -14.17
N THR A 64 25.59 33.92 -15.40
CA THR A 64 25.97 33.22 -16.60
C THR A 64 27.03 34.05 -17.33
N TYR A 65 28.15 33.44 -17.64
CA TYR A 65 29.22 34.11 -18.41
C TYR A 65 28.85 34.15 -19.91
N ASP A 66 28.82 35.35 -20.43
CA ASP A 66 28.67 35.61 -21.89
C ASP A 66 30.05 35.75 -22.50
N LYS A 67 30.48 34.71 -23.23
CA LYS A 67 31.81 34.62 -23.81
C LYS A 67 32.06 35.64 -24.97
N GLU A 68 30.99 36.05 -25.65
CA GLU A 68 31.10 36.99 -26.76
C GLU A 68 31.31 38.43 -26.28
N LYS A 69 30.71 38.75 -25.15
CA LYS A 69 30.76 40.09 -24.56
C LYS A 69 31.75 40.21 -23.40
N ASP A 70 32.37 39.08 -23.00
CA ASP A 70 33.26 39.01 -21.83
C ASP A 70 32.60 39.58 -20.56
N THR A 71 31.32 39.25 -20.35
CA THR A 71 30.53 39.79 -19.26
C THR A 71 29.80 38.70 -18.49
N TYR A 72 29.53 38.95 -17.22
CA TYR A 72 28.68 38.10 -16.39
C TYR A 72 27.27 38.68 -16.33
N ASN A 73 26.27 37.94 -16.81
CA ASN A 73 24.88 38.31 -16.77
C ASN A 73 24.23 37.64 -15.53
N GLY A 74 23.77 38.43 -14.61
CA GLY A 74 23.07 37.94 -13.41
C GLY A 74 21.65 37.50 -13.73
N THR A 75 21.24 36.35 -13.21
CA THR A 75 19.81 35.97 -13.15
C THR A 75 19.13 36.75 -12.03
N PRO A 76 17.78 36.83 -12.00
CA PRO A 76 17.08 37.33 -10.82
C PRO A 76 17.54 36.60 -9.55
N ALA A 77 17.72 37.33 -8.46
CA ALA A 77 18.12 36.74 -7.19
C ALA A 77 17.10 35.70 -6.74
N VAL A 78 17.58 34.56 -6.24
CA VAL A 78 16.75 33.53 -5.62
C VAL A 78 16.37 34.04 -4.23
N GLY A 79 15.07 34.00 -3.93
CA GLY A 79 14.53 34.48 -2.64
C GLY A 79 14.88 33.56 -1.46
N ARG A 80 14.73 34.11 -0.28
CA ARG A 80 14.86 33.35 0.98
C ARG A 80 13.61 32.51 1.22
N TRP A 81 13.80 31.37 1.84
CA TRP A 81 12.71 30.63 2.47
C TRP A 81 13.21 29.84 3.67
N ARG A 82 12.34 29.67 4.62
CA ARG A 82 12.55 28.82 5.80
C ARG A 82 11.36 27.88 5.91
N SER A 83 11.63 26.57 5.99
CA SER A 83 10.56 25.58 6.15
C SER A 83 10.97 24.51 7.16
N GLN A 84 10.00 24.14 7.97
CA GLN A 84 10.10 23.01 8.89
C GLN A 84 8.89 22.11 8.70
N ILE A 85 9.15 20.80 8.58
CA ILE A 85 8.10 19.78 8.49
C ILE A 85 8.39 18.74 9.56
N ASP A 86 7.45 18.55 10.47
CA ASP A 86 7.50 17.49 11.46
C ASP A 86 6.42 16.47 11.15
N ARG A 87 6.81 15.19 10.98
CA ARG A 87 5.91 14.08 10.74
C ARG A 87 6.10 13.01 11.79
N SER A 88 5.01 12.54 12.37
CA SER A 88 4.97 11.47 13.36
C SER A 88 4.03 10.35 12.90
N VAL A 89 4.52 9.13 12.94
CA VAL A 89 3.78 7.94 12.48
C VAL A 89 3.93 6.81 13.50
N PRO A 90 3.10 6.77 14.55
CA PRO A 90 2.93 5.56 15.36
C PRO A 90 2.14 4.51 14.58
N ALA A 91 2.63 3.27 14.57
CA ALA A 91 1.99 2.14 13.95
C ALA A 91 1.95 0.96 14.93
N ARG A 92 0.81 0.29 15.03
CA ARG A 92 0.60 -0.87 15.88
C ARG A 92 0.17 -2.07 15.04
N TYR A 93 0.68 -3.22 15.39
CA TYR A 93 0.30 -4.49 14.77
C TYR A 93 0.14 -5.54 15.87
N MET A 94 -0.94 -6.29 15.78
CA MET A 94 -1.23 -7.44 16.63
C MET A 94 -1.60 -8.64 15.79
N GLN A 95 -1.05 -9.80 16.13
CA GLN A 95 -1.43 -11.07 15.52
C GLN A 95 -1.60 -12.14 16.58
N LEU A 96 -2.70 -12.88 16.50
CA LEU A 96 -2.94 -14.12 17.22
C LEU A 96 -2.97 -15.25 16.20
N GLN A 97 -2.22 -16.31 16.42
CA GLN A 97 -2.08 -17.40 15.46
C GLN A 97 -2.09 -18.75 16.17
N LEU A 98 -2.85 -19.67 15.62
CA LEU A 98 -2.87 -21.09 15.97
C LEU A 98 -2.34 -21.87 14.76
N ASN A 99 -1.34 -22.70 15.00
CA ASN A 99 -0.78 -23.60 14.02
C ASN A 99 -0.97 -25.04 14.52
N TYR A 100 -1.47 -25.89 13.66
CA TYR A 100 -1.59 -27.31 13.93
C TYR A 100 -0.90 -28.10 12.87
N ALA A 101 -0.10 -29.09 13.24
CA ALA A 101 0.55 -29.99 12.31
C ALA A 101 0.54 -31.40 12.87
N LYS A 102 0.10 -32.37 12.08
CA LYS A 102 0.09 -33.79 12.47
C LYS A 102 0.26 -34.69 11.28
N GLN A 103 1.07 -35.70 11.46
CA GLN A 103 1.23 -36.81 10.53
C GLN A 103 0.57 -38.06 11.13
N ILE A 104 -0.31 -38.70 10.37
CA ILE A 104 -0.98 -39.95 10.73
C ILE A 104 -0.78 -40.91 9.57
N LYS A 105 0.14 -41.86 9.69
CA LYS A 105 0.55 -42.77 8.59
C LYS A 105 0.91 -41.97 7.32
N ASN A 106 0.12 -42.14 6.26
CA ASN A 106 0.31 -41.47 4.97
C ASN A 106 -0.46 -40.12 4.86
N HIS A 107 -1.08 -39.65 5.92
CA HIS A 107 -1.84 -38.42 5.96
C HIS A 107 -1.05 -37.35 6.68
N ASN A 108 -0.70 -36.28 6.00
CA ASN A 108 -0.10 -35.08 6.58
C ASN A 108 -1.13 -33.95 6.57
N ILE A 109 -1.43 -33.41 7.72
CA ILE A 109 -2.39 -32.32 7.88
C ILE A 109 -1.66 -31.15 8.56
N SER A 110 -1.75 -29.97 7.98
CA SER A 110 -1.38 -28.74 8.65
C SER A 110 -2.49 -27.70 8.49
N ALA A 111 -2.73 -26.96 9.56
CA ALA A 111 -3.75 -25.91 9.60
C ALA A 111 -3.19 -24.66 10.29
N VAL A 112 -3.58 -23.51 9.82
CA VAL A 112 -3.32 -22.21 10.43
C VAL A 112 -4.64 -21.48 10.56
N LEU A 113 -4.90 -20.94 11.75
CA LEU A 113 -5.95 -19.96 12.01
C LEU A 113 -5.30 -18.75 12.63
N GLY A 114 -5.50 -17.59 12.03
CA GLY A 114 -4.93 -16.33 12.50
C GLY A 114 -5.96 -15.22 12.55
N TYR A 115 -5.76 -14.31 13.49
CA TYR A 115 -6.38 -12.99 13.50
C TYR A 115 -5.28 -11.96 13.55
N GLU A 116 -5.36 -10.97 12.67
CA GLU A 116 -4.44 -9.84 12.65
C GLU A 116 -5.21 -8.53 12.68
N ALA A 117 -4.62 -7.55 13.33
CA ALA A 117 -5.12 -6.17 13.33
C ALA A 117 -3.94 -5.22 13.28
N SER A 118 -4.08 -4.18 12.49
CA SER A 118 -3.09 -3.11 12.38
C SER A 118 -3.77 -1.77 12.31
N ASP A 119 -3.15 -0.78 12.91
CA ASP A 119 -3.52 0.60 12.74
C ASP A 119 -2.29 1.49 12.77
N TYR A 120 -2.37 2.60 12.09
CA TYR A 120 -1.45 3.70 12.25
C TYR A 120 -2.19 5.02 12.07
N ASP A 121 -1.79 6.00 12.83
CA ASP A 121 -2.15 7.37 12.60
C ASP A 121 -0.90 8.18 12.28
N TRP A 122 -1.02 9.17 11.45
CA TRP A 122 0.09 10.07 11.19
C TRP A 122 -0.36 11.52 11.27
N THR A 123 0.51 12.31 11.83
CA THR A 123 0.37 13.76 11.85
C THR A 123 1.53 14.36 11.07
N LYS A 124 1.24 15.45 10.36
CA LYS A 124 2.26 16.23 9.65
C LYS A 124 1.97 17.71 9.87
N LYS A 125 2.93 18.40 10.44
CA LYS A 125 2.91 19.84 10.62
C LYS A 125 3.94 20.49 9.73
N THR A 126 3.50 21.49 8.99
CA THR A 126 4.34 22.26 8.06
C THR A 126 4.31 23.70 8.47
N TYR A 127 5.49 24.31 8.57
CA TYR A 127 5.65 25.74 8.84
C TYR A 127 6.59 26.29 7.78
N GLY A 128 6.26 27.47 7.24
CA GLY A 128 7.11 28.16 6.29
C GLY A 128 7.04 29.65 6.51
N THR A 129 8.19 30.30 6.28
CA THR A 129 8.35 31.75 6.31
C THR A 129 9.23 32.22 5.16
N GLU A 130 9.19 33.49 4.85
CA GLU A 130 10.13 34.16 3.96
C GLU A 130 11.00 35.10 4.80
N PRO A 131 12.20 34.66 5.24
CA PRO A 131 13.05 35.44 6.14
C PRO A 131 13.49 36.75 5.54
N SER A 132 13.43 37.82 6.34
CA SER A 132 13.87 39.15 5.94
C SER A 132 15.39 39.24 5.78
N THR A 133 16.15 38.38 6.45
CA THR A 133 17.63 38.32 6.39
C THR A 133 18.14 36.88 6.34
N ASP A 134 19.42 36.68 6.00
CA ASP A 134 20.07 35.37 6.01
C ASP A 134 20.54 34.93 7.44
N TYR A 135 20.31 35.75 8.44
CA TYR A 135 20.86 35.55 9.79
C TYR A 135 19.85 35.14 10.85
N LEU A 136 18.55 35.10 10.51
CA LEU A 136 17.46 34.79 11.44
C LEU A 136 16.91 33.36 11.16
N PRO A 137 17.48 32.31 11.77
CA PRO A 137 17.13 30.93 11.44
C PRO A 137 15.84 30.43 12.12
N LEU A 138 15.25 31.21 13.04
CA LEU A 138 14.08 30.81 13.79
C LEU A 138 12.79 31.30 13.11
N LEU A 139 11.77 30.45 13.04
CA LEU A 139 10.49 30.74 12.43
C LEU A 139 9.74 31.93 13.10
N GLN A 140 10.03 32.20 14.37
CA GLN A 140 9.34 33.23 15.15
C GLN A 140 9.70 34.67 14.76
N PHE A 141 10.72 34.87 13.95
CA PHE A 141 11.16 36.23 13.57
C PHE A 141 10.44 36.83 12.37
N ASP A 142 9.71 35.98 11.62
CA ASP A 142 9.02 36.40 10.41
C ASP A 142 7.58 35.87 10.41
N GLU A 143 6.71 36.49 9.61
CA GLU A 143 5.34 36.02 9.45
C GLU A 143 5.30 34.65 8.77
N LEU A 144 4.40 33.78 9.24
CA LEU A 144 4.17 32.48 8.58
C LEU A 144 3.45 32.72 7.25
N ASN A 145 4.11 32.37 6.14
CA ASN A 145 3.50 32.40 4.81
C ASN A 145 2.98 31.03 4.36
N SER A 146 3.32 29.98 5.10
CA SER A 146 2.84 28.63 4.87
C SER A 146 2.61 27.91 6.20
N PHE A 147 1.42 27.38 6.38
CA PHE A 147 1.04 26.59 7.55
C PHE A 147 0.22 25.39 7.07
N GLY A 148 0.57 24.20 7.56
CA GLY A 148 -0.17 22.98 7.32
C GLY A 148 -0.27 22.15 8.59
N ASP A 149 -1.46 21.65 8.88
CA ASP A 149 -1.71 20.66 9.94
C ASP A 149 -2.56 19.54 9.33
N GLU A 150 -1.91 18.41 9.10
CA GLU A 150 -2.49 17.25 8.42
C GLU A 150 -2.53 16.07 9.38
N TRP A 151 -3.60 15.31 9.30
CA TRP A 151 -3.79 14.08 10.06
C TRP A 151 -4.47 13.03 9.20
N SER A 152 -4.08 11.77 9.37
CA SER A 152 -4.75 10.63 8.77
C SER A 152 -4.66 9.41 9.69
N TYR A 153 -5.66 8.56 9.62
CA TYR A 153 -5.77 7.34 10.39
C TYR A 153 -6.11 6.17 9.48
N GLU A 154 -5.43 5.05 9.65
CA GLU A 154 -5.73 3.81 8.94
C GLU A 154 -5.84 2.65 9.92
N ALA A 155 -6.81 1.77 9.66
CA ALA A 155 -7.00 0.55 10.45
C ALA A 155 -7.49 -0.59 9.56
N ARG A 156 -6.92 -1.77 9.79
CA ARG A 156 -7.30 -3.01 9.12
C ARG A 156 -7.33 -4.14 10.12
N ALA A 157 -8.23 -5.08 9.92
CA ALA A 157 -8.26 -6.32 10.68
C ALA A 157 -8.70 -7.46 9.79
N GLY A 158 -8.23 -8.68 10.07
CA GLY A 158 -8.59 -9.82 9.25
C GLY A 158 -8.40 -11.15 9.94
N TRP A 159 -9.19 -12.11 9.49
CA TRP A 159 -9.04 -13.52 9.80
C TRP A 159 -8.38 -14.26 8.67
N ILE A 160 -7.47 -15.17 9.00
CA ILE A 160 -6.73 -16.00 8.05
C ILE A 160 -6.96 -17.45 8.42
N GLY A 161 -7.45 -18.24 7.49
CA GLY A 161 -7.58 -19.68 7.63
C GLY A 161 -6.83 -20.38 6.50
N ARG A 162 -6.01 -21.38 6.81
CA ARG A 162 -5.31 -22.21 5.82
C ARG A 162 -5.29 -23.66 6.29
N ILE A 163 -5.61 -24.57 5.41
CA ILE A 163 -5.53 -26.01 5.67
C ILE A 163 -4.77 -26.62 4.49
N ASN A 164 -3.71 -27.34 4.79
CA ASN A 164 -2.99 -28.19 3.83
C ASN A 164 -3.23 -29.64 4.21
N TYR A 165 -3.52 -30.45 3.20
CA TYR A 165 -3.63 -31.88 3.30
C TYR A 165 -2.81 -32.54 2.23
N ASP A 166 -1.98 -33.48 2.65
CA ASP A 166 -1.13 -34.31 1.79
C ASP A 166 -1.41 -35.77 2.08
N PHE A 167 -1.80 -36.52 1.07
CA PHE A 167 -1.96 -37.95 1.16
C PHE A 167 -0.87 -38.67 0.40
N ALA A 168 -0.07 -39.46 1.13
CA ALA A 168 1.02 -40.30 0.60
C ALA A 168 2.05 -39.54 -0.24
N HIS A 169 2.18 -38.21 -0.06
CA HIS A 169 2.98 -37.29 -0.88
C HIS A 169 2.59 -37.26 -2.38
N LYS A 170 1.40 -37.76 -2.71
CA LYS A 170 0.86 -37.83 -4.08
C LYS A 170 -0.21 -36.81 -4.35
N TYR A 171 -1.17 -36.71 -3.45
CA TYR A 171 -2.34 -35.86 -3.61
C TYR A 171 -2.27 -34.73 -2.59
N LEU A 172 -2.18 -33.53 -3.11
CA LEU A 172 -1.98 -32.32 -2.33
C LEU A 172 -3.23 -31.43 -2.47
N ILE A 173 -3.76 -30.97 -1.36
CA ILE A 173 -4.89 -30.04 -1.33
C ILE A 173 -4.57 -28.92 -0.37
N GLU A 174 -4.76 -27.68 -0.81
CA GLU A 174 -4.70 -26.50 0.05
C GLU A 174 -6.04 -25.75 -0.03
N LEU A 175 -6.57 -25.41 1.12
CA LEU A 175 -7.70 -24.51 1.28
C LEU A 175 -7.22 -23.27 2.01
N LEU A 176 -7.53 -22.10 1.45
CA LEU A 176 -7.19 -20.79 2.01
C LEU A 176 -8.46 -19.96 2.11
N ALA A 177 -8.62 -19.19 3.17
CA ALA A 177 -9.64 -18.18 3.29
C ALA A 177 -9.10 -16.98 4.06
N ARG A 178 -9.44 -15.77 3.57
CA ARG A 178 -9.25 -14.52 4.30
C ARG A 178 -10.59 -13.80 4.44
N TYR A 179 -10.78 -13.19 5.59
CA TYR A 179 -11.93 -12.33 5.86
C TYR A 179 -11.40 -11.02 6.43
N ASP A 180 -11.23 -10.04 5.54
CA ASP A 180 -10.53 -8.80 5.80
C ASP A 180 -11.48 -7.62 5.90
N GLY A 181 -11.27 -6.77 6.90
CA GLY A 181 -12.01 -5.53 7.12
C GLY A 181 -11.13 -4.31 6.96
N SER A 182 -11.63 -3.29 6.26
CA SER A 182 -10.94 -2.03 6.01
C SER A 182 -11.74 -0.83 6.50
N TYR A 183 -11.06 0.11 7.09
CA TYR A 183 -11.60 1.40 7.54
C TYR A 183 -12.11 2.30 6.40
N LEU A 184 -11.69 2.05 5.14
CA LEU A 184 -12.04 2.85 3.97
C LEU A 184 -13.51 2.70 3.57
N TYR A 185 -14.18 1.62 3.99
CA TYR A 185 -15.54 1.31 3.59
C TYR A 185 -16.55 1.58 4.70
N ALA A 186 -17.79 1.90 4.30
CA ALA A 186 -18.93 1.96 5.21
C ALA A 186 -19.12 0.64 5.97
N ALA A 187 -19.70 0.68 7.17
CA ALA A 187 -19.78 -0.46 8.07
C ALA A 187 -20.35 -1.73 7.41
N ASN A 188 -21.37 -1.59 6.55
CA ASN A 188 -22.04 -2.70 5.89
C ASN A 188 -21.23 -3.33 4.75
N ASN A 189 -20.22 -2.62 4.20
CA ASN A 189 -19.42 -3.05 3.05
C ASN A 189 -17.93 -3.22 3.43
N ARG A 190 -17.62 -3.10 4.71
CA ARG A 190 -16.25 -3.08 5.24
C ARG A 190 -15.53 -4.40 5.10
N TRP A 191 -16.25 -5.51 5.24
CA TRP A 191 -15.66 -6.84 5.29
C TRP A 191 -15.73 -7.53 3.93
N GLY A 192 -14.62 -8.10 3.48
CA GLY A 192 -14.51 -8.90 2.27
C GLY A 192 -14.07 -10.33 2.58
N PHE A 193 -14.68 -11.30 1.91
CA PHE A 193 -14.29 -12.70 1.98
C PHE A 193 -13.54 -13.11 0.72
N PHE A 194 -12.37 -13.73 0.88
CA PHE A 194 -11.43 -14.06 -0.19
C PHE A 194 -10.97 -15.52 -0.05
N PRO A 195 -11.67 -16.48 -0.69
CA PRO A 195 -11.31 -17.88 -0.66
C PRO A 195 -10.24 -18.23 -1.68
N GLY A 196 -9.54 -19.34 -1.45
CA GLY A 196 -8.62 -19.95 -2.38
C GLY A 196 -8.56 -21.46 -2.22
N VAL A 197 -8.38 -22.15 -3.32
CA VAL A 197 -8.20 -23.62 -3.38
C VAL A 197 -7.05 -23.93 -4.33
N SER A 198 -6.21 -24.84 -3.93
CA SER A 198 -5.13 -25.39 -4.76
C SER A 198 -5.09 -26.90 -4.62
N ILE A 199 -4.89 -27.58 -5.74
CA ILE A 199 -4.72 -29.02 -5.80
C ILE A 199 -3.43 -29.34 -6.54
N GLY A 200 -2.76 -30.41 -6.12
CA GLY A 200 -1.56 -30.92 -6.75
C GLY A 200 -1.58 -32.44 -6.82
N TRP A 201 -1.15 -32.98 -7.92
CA TRP A 201 -0.98 -34.41 -8.12
C TRP A 201 0.43 -34.72 -8.59
N ARG A 202 1.17 -35.47 -7.77
CA ARG A 202 2.51 -35.95 -8.11
C ARG A 202 2.38 -37.29 -8.84
N ILE A 203 2.28 -37.20 -10.15
CA ILE A 203 2.11 -38.36 -11.05
C ILE A 203 3.30 -39.30 -10.96
N SER A 204 4.50 -38.74 -10.77
CA SER A 204 5.74 -39.51 -10.61
C SER A 204 5.72 -40.52 -9.44
N GLU A 205 4.86 -40.27 -8.44
CA GLU A 205 4.70 -41.16 -7.28
C GLU A 205 3.70 -42.31 -7.52
N GLU A 206 3.04 -42.35 -8.68
CA GLU A 206 2.09 -43.40 -9.00
C GLU A 206 2.80 -44.71 -9.50
N LYS A 207 2.20 -45.86 -9.20
CA LYS A 207 2.76 -47.17 -9.60
C LYS A 207 2.89 -47.28 -11.10
N PHE A 208 1.95 -46.77 -11.89
CA PHE A 208 2.03 -46.83 -13.35
C PHE A 208 3.17 -46.01 -13.93
N PHE A 209 3.74 -45.07 -13.18
CA PHE A 209 4.80 -44.17 -13.60
C PHE A 209 6.22 -44.82 -13.40
N GLU A 210 6.33 -45.92 -12.68
CA GLU A 210 7.62 -46.55 -12.32
C GLU A 210 8.54 -46.79 -13.53
N LYS A 211 7.99 -47.12 -14.70
CA LYS A 211 8.77 -47.36 -15.92
C LYS A 211 9.46 -46.09 -16.47
N LEU A 212 8.94 -44.90 -16.12
CA LEU A 212 9.48 -43.61 -16.57
C LEU A 212 10.45 -42.99 -15.56
N ARG A 213 10.52 -43.48 -14.34
CA ARG A 213 11.41 -42.97 -13.27
C ARG A 213 12.91 -42.91 -13.63
N PRO A 214 13.48 -43.78 -14.46
CA PRO A 214 14.88 -43.65 -14.87
C PRO A 214 15.18 -42.36 -15.66
N VAL A 215 14.15 -41.73 -16.26
CA VAL A 215 14.28 -40.53 -17.09
C VAL A 215 13.63 -39.34 -16.41
N VAL A 216 12.48 -39.53 -15.79
CA VAL A 216 11.68 -38.48 -15.14
C VAL A 216 11.74 -38.67 -13.63
N ASP A 217 12.42 -37.75 -12.95
CA ASP A 217 12.61 -37.78 -11.49
C ASP A 217 11.35 -37.36 -10.74
N ASP A 218 10.71 -36.31 -11.21
CA ASP A 218 9.45 -35.80 -10.63
C ASP A 218 8.55 -35.18 -11.71
N LEU A 219 7.25 -35.48 -11.65
CA LEU A 219 6.22 -34.85 -12.45
C LEU A 219 5.04 -34.55 -11.56
N LYS A 220 4.72 -33.26 -11.43
CA LYS A 220 3.58 -32.75 -10.65
C LYS A 220 2.71 -31.87 -11.54
N ILE A 221 1.42 -32.13 -11.55
CA ILE A 221 0.40 -31.23 -12.12
C ILE A 221 -0.25 -30.48 -10.97
N ARG A 222 -0.54 -29.20 -11.18
CA ARG A 222 -1.16 -28.33 -10.20
C ARG A 222 -2.25 -27.46 -10.85
N ALA A 223 -3.30 -27.19 -10.08
CA ALA A 223 -4.33 -26.25 -10.45
C ALA A 223 -4.75 -25.45 -9.21
N SER A 224 -5.05 -24.20 -9.40
CA SER A 224 -5.51 -23.33 -8.31
C SER A 224 -6.51 -22.30 -8.80
N ILE A 225 -7.39 -21.88 -7.89
CA ILE A 225 -8.23 -20.70 -8.02
C ILE A 225 -8.20 -19.97 -6.68
N GLY A 226 -7.92 -18.68 -6.71
CA GLY A 226 -7.86 -17.87 -5.50
C GLY A 226 -8.37 -16.47 -5.75
N GLN A 227 -8.91 -15.86 -4.70
CA GLN A 227 -9.41 -14.50 -4.72
C GLN A 227 -8.65 -13.63 -3.72
N THR A 228 -8.30 -12.40 -4.12
CA THR A 228 -7.74 -11.37 -3.26
C THR A 228 -8.52 -10.08 -3.38
N GLY A 229 -8.61 -9.32 -2.30
CA GLY A 229 -9.19 -7.99 -2.27
C GLY A 229 -8.16 -6.88 -2.42
N THR A 230 -8.54 -5.77 -3.03
CA THR A 230 -7.75 -4.54 -3.05
C THR A 230 -8.63 -3.33 -2.80
N GLU A 231 -8.07 -2.31 -2.15
CA GLU A 231 -8.70 -1.05 -1.77
C GLU A 231 -8.34 0.09 -2.74
N LYS A 232 -7.92 -0.24 -3.94
CA LYS A 232 -7.48 0.74 -4.94
C LYS A 232 -8.59 1.74 -5.25
N ASP A 233 -8.20 3.03 -5.39
CA ASP A 233 -9.07 4.14 -5.80
C ASP A 233 -10.21 4.49 -4.80
N VAL A 234 -10.07 4.08 -3.52
CA VAL A 234 -10.97 4.47 -2.42
C VAL A 234 -10.23 5.43 -1.49
N LYS A 235 -10.85 6.55 -1.17
CA LYS A 235 -10.25 7.58 -0.31
C LYS A 235 -10.81 7.51 1.11
N LEU A 236 -10.02 8.04 2.03
CA LEU A 236 -10.40 8.14 3.43
C LEU A 236 -11.71 8.92 3.59
N PHE A 237 -12.67 8.34 4.32
CA PHE A 237 -13.96 8.92 4.66
C PHE A 237 -14.86 9.31 3.49
N ASP A 238 -14.64 8.74 2.29
CA ASP A 238 -15.54 8.98 1.14
C ASP A 238 -16.99 8.53 1.40
N TYR A 239 -17.19 7.63 2.36
CA TYR A 239 -18.51 7.15 2.78
C TYR A 239 -19.24 8.10 3.75
N LEU A 240 -18.58 9.18 4.23
CA LEU A 240 -19.16 10.18 5.11
C LEU A 240 -19.56 11.43 4.33
N SER A 241 -20.66 12.03 4.75
CA SER A 241 -20.97 13.42 4.38
C SER A 241 -19.91 14.35 4.94
N GLY A 242 -19.52 15.35 4.18
CA GLY A 242 -18.49 16.29 4.63
C GLY A 242 -18.54 17.61 3.89
N TYR A 243 -17.71 18.52 4.37
CA TYR A 243 -17.54 19.84 3.79
C TYR A 243 -16.06 20.07 3.50
N THR A 244 -15.78 20.86 2.47
CA THR A 244 -14.45 21.39 2.20
C THR A 244 -14.39 22.85 2.68
N TRP A 245 -13.35 23.15 3.46
CA TRP A 245 -13.04 24.49 3.90
C TRP A 245 -12.26 25.22 2.80
N ASN A 246 -12.37 26.53 2.73
CA ASN A 246 -11.75 27.40 1.72
C ASN A 246 -12.29 27.24 0.28
N ASN A 247 -13.41 26.57 0.12
CA ASN A 247 -14.14 26.51 -1.14
C ASN A 247 -15.49 27.20 -0.97
N GLY A 248 -15.91 28.08 -1.82
CA GLY A 248 -17.16 28.83 -1.68
C GLY A 248 -16.88 30.20 -1.11
N ASN A 249 -16.29 31.02 -1.93
CA ASN A 249 -16.03 32.39 -1.58
C ASN A 249 -17.30 33.21 -1.86
N ALA A 250 -17.76 33.94 -0.86
CA ALA A 250 -18.77 34.97 -1.00
C ALA A 250 -18.13 36.34 -0.77
N VAL A 251 -18.61 37.34 -1.47
CA VAL A 251 -18.23 38.72 -1.19
C VAL A 251 -19.34 39.32 -0.32
N LEU A 252 -19.03 39.67 0.92
CA LEU A 252 -19.93 40.34 1.86
C LEU A 252 -19.32 41.70 2.20
N ASP A 253 -20.09 42.75 1.99
CA ASP A 253 -19.66 44.14 2.21
C ASP A 253 -18.33 44.53 1.52
N GLY A 254 -18.07 43.95 0.34
CA GLY A 254 -16.84 44.17 -0.43
C GLY A 254 -15.64 43.33 -0.03
N GLU A 255 -15.76 42.53 1.04
CA GLU A 255 -14.72 41.62 1.52
C GLU A 255 -14.98 40.18 1.07
N LEU A 256 -13.91 39.49 0.67
CA LEU A 256 -13.98 38.08 0.30
C LEU A 256 -14.06 37.20 1.55
N VAL A 257 -15.20 36.54 1.75
CA VAL A 257 -15.42 35.66 2.89
C VAL A 257 -15.24 34.18 2.47
N THR A 258 -14.40 33.51 3.19
CA THR A 258 -14.16 32.06 3.02
C THR A 258 -15.33 31.24 3.59
N GLY A 259 -15.84 30.31 2.82
CA GLY A 259 -16.99 29.49 3.19
C GLY A 259 -16.70 27.99 3.22
N LEU A 260 -17.79 27.24 3.42
CA LEU A 260 -17.81 25.78 3.36
C LEU A 260 -18.60 25.33 2.14
N ASN A 261 -18.03 24.43 1.36
CA ASN A 261 -18.77 23.71 0.30
C ASN A 261 -18.99 22.27 0.69
N GLN A 262 -20.14 21.74 0.35
CA GLN A 262 -20.39 20.30 0.50
C GLN A 262 -19.43 19.51 -0.39
N ARG A 263 -18.83 18.46 0.16
CA ARG A 263 -17.79 17.65 -0.52
C ARG A 263 -18.34 16.77 -1.65
N GLY A 264 -19.64 16.73 -1.86
CA GLY A 264 -20.36 15.87 -2.79
C GLY A 264 -21.19 14.82 -2.05
N LEU A 265 -21.71 13.86 -2.79
CA LEU A 265 -22.51 12.78 -2.20
C LEU A 265 -21.61 11.73 -1.53
N PRO A 266 -21.99 11.21 -0.34
CA PRO A 266 -21.24 10.16 0.32
C PRO A 266 -21.29 8.85 -0.48
N ILE A 267 -20.16 8.15 -0.56
CA ILE A 267 -20.02 6.91 -1.32
C ILE A 267 -20.19 5.71 -0.39
N THR A 268 -21.42 5.36 -0.06
CA THR A 268 -21.73 4.34 0.96
C THR A 268 -21.76 2.90 0.43
N ASN A 269 -21.78 2.70 -0.89
CA ASN A 269 -21.97 1.41 -1.55
C ASN A 269 -20.67 0.81 -2.13
N LEU A 270 -19.54 1.50 -2.05
CA LEU A 270 -18.26 0.91 -2.42
C LEU A 270 -17.83 -0.22 -1.48
N SER A 271 -17.26 -1.25 -2.09
CA SER A 271 -16.67 -2.39 -1.43
C SER A 271 -15.38 -2.79 -2.14
N TRP A 272 -14.76 -3.86 -1.69
CA TRP A 272 -13.51 -4.40 -2.20
C TRP A 272 -13.54 -4.67 -3.71
N THR A 273 -12.53 -4.21 -4.41
CA THR A 273 -12.21 -4.71 -5.75
C THR A 273 -11.63 -6.11 -5.61
N LYS A 274 -12.19 -7.08 -6.33
CA LYS A 274 -11.81 -8.49 -6.24
C LYS A 274 -10.95 -8.90 -7.41
N ASN A 275 -9.80 -9.53 -7.11
CA ASN A 275 -8.92 -10.16 -8.11
C ASN A 275 -9.04 -11.67 -7.98
N THR A 276 -9.62 -12.32 -8.95
CA THR A 276 -9.72 -13.80 -9.01
C THR A 276 -8.71 -14.31 -10.00
N THR A 277 -7.78 -15.16 -9.54
CA THR A 277 -6.78 -15.79 -10.39
C THR A 277 -7.00 -17.29 -10.44
N SER A 278 -7.14 -17.83 -11.64
CA SER A 278 -7.16 -19.26 -11.94
C SER A 278 -5.85 -19.63 -12.63
N ASN A 279 -5.19 -20.68 -12.18
CA ASN A 279 -3.93 -21.13 -12.71
C ASN A 279 -3.95 -22.65 -12.88
N ILE A 280 -3.32 -23.14 -13.96
CA ILE A 280 -2.99 -24.54 -14.17
C ILE A 280 -1.54 -24.62 -14.62
N GLY A 281 -0.78 -25.56 -14.06
CA GLY A 281 0.64 -25.70 -14.38
C GLY A 281 1.16 -27.10 -14.11
N PHE A 282 2.41 -27.33 -14.53
CA PHE A 282 3.14 -28.53 -14.20
C PHE A 282 4.59 -28.21 -13.84
N ASP A 283 5.14 -29.07 -13.00
CA ASP A 283 6.55 -29.07 -12.62
C ASP A 283 7.14 -30.41 -13.07
N LEU A 284 8.18 -30.39 -13.90
CA LEU A 284 8.86 -31.56 -14.44
C LEU A 284 10.35 -31.49 -14.13
N THR A 285 10.87 -32.54 -13.54
CA THR A 285 12.29 -32.72 -13.27
C THR A 285 12.78 -34.01 -13.92
N MET A 286 13.89 -33.95 -14.64
CA MET A 286 14.41 -35.06 -15.44
C MET A 286 15.93 -35.24 -15.31
N PHE A 287 16.43 -36.44 -15.69
CA PHE A 287 17.83 -36.73 -15.84
C PHE A 287 18.67 -36.52 -14.57
N ASN A 288 18.22 -37.07 -13.43
CA ASN A 288 18.85 -36.91 -12.11
C ASN A 288 18.97 -35.41 -11.72
N ASN A 289 17.87 -34.68 -11.80
CA ASN A 289 17.76 -33.24 -11.48
C ASN A 289 18.58 -32.30 -12.40
N ARG A 290 18.98 -32.72 -13.58
CA ARG A 290 19.74 -31.88 -14.52
C ARG A 290 18.87 -30.97 -15.36
N LEU A 291 17.63 -31.34 -15.60
CA LEU A 291 16.65 -30.53 -16.32
C LEU A 291 15.41 -30.29 -15.45
N LYS A 292 15.04 -29.03 -15.28
CA LYS A 292 13.81 -28.61 -14.58
C LYS A 292 13.01 -27.73 -15.52
N ILE A 293 11.74 -28.06 -15.72
CA ILE A 293 10.80 -27.31 -16.53
C ILE A 293 9.58 -27.01 -15.66
N THR A 294 9.21 -25.74 -15.58
CA THR A 294 7.96 -25.30 -14.96
C THR A 294 7.19 -24.53 -16.01
N ALA A 295 5.92 -24.83 -16.19
CA ALA A 295 5.05 -24.06 -17.08
C ALA A 295 3.68 -23.85 -16.45
N ASP A 296 3.15 -22.66 -16.66
CA ASP A 296 1.89 -22.18 -16.13
C ASP A 296 1.04 -21.49 -17.21
N ALA A 297 -0.26 -21.72 -17.15
CA ALA A 297 -1.25 -20.90 -17.85
C ALA A 297 -2.22 -20.32 -16.81
N PHE A 298 -2.47 -19.03 -16.91
CA PHE A 298 -3.31 -18.33 -15.93
C PHE A 298 -4.33 -17.42 -16.57
N ARG A 299 -5.41 -17.21 -15.84
CA ARG A 299 -6.38 -16.17 -16.09
C ARG A 299 -6.62 -15.39 -14.81
N LYS A 300 -6.55 -14.05 -14.90
CA LYS A 300 -6.83 -13.12 -13.82
C LYS A 300 -8.01 -12.24 -14.21
N ASP A 301 -9.08 -12.32 -13.46
CA ASP A 301 -10.26 -11.47 -13.58
C ASP A 301 -10.29 -10.46 -12.41
N ILE A 302 -10.30 -9.18 -12.72
CA ILE A 302 -10.46 -8.08 -11.76
C ILE A 302 -11.87 -7.57 -11.88
N THR A 303 -12.64 -7.59 -10.80
CA THR A 303 -14.03 -7.19 -10.77
C THR A 303 -14.32 -6.17 -9.68
N GLY A 304 -15.32 -5.33 -9.89
CA GLY A 304 -15.69 -4.32 -8.92
C GLY A 304 -14.71 -3.15 -8.84
N VAL A 305 -14.05 -2.81 -9.94
CA VAL A 305 -13.18 -1.62 -10.00
C VAL A 305 -14.07 -0.37 -9.91
N PRO A 306 -13.77 0.58 -8.99
CA PRO A 306 -14.54 1.80 -8.87
C PRO A 306 -14.54 2.62 -10.17
N ALA A 307 -15.72 3.03 -10.60
CA ALA A 307 -15.88 3.88 -11.77
C ALA A 307 -17.12 4.78 -11.62
N ALA A 308 -17.08 5.93 -12.28
CA ALA A 308 -18.24 6.80 -12.37
C ALA A 308 -19.35 6.16 -13.24
N ARG A 309 -20.58 6.37 -12.87
CA ARG A 309 -21.72 5.98 -13.70
C ARG A 309 -21.84 6.93 -14.89
N TYR A 310 -21.83 6.38 -16.08
CA TYR A 310 -22.03 7.10 -17.35
C TYR A 310 -23.31 6.67 -18.11
N ASP A 311 -24.06 5.75 -17.53
CA ASP A 311 -25.38 5.32 -18.01
C ASP A 311 -26.52 6.20 -17.49
N VAL A 312 -26.22 7.10 -16.54
CA VAL A 312 -27.16 8.07 -15.98
C VAL A 312 -26.66 9.48 -16.28
N LEU A 313 -27.40 10.21 -17.11
CA LEU A 313 -27.15 11.61 -17.38
C LEU A 313 -27.75 12.45 -16.25
N LEU A 314 -26.89 13.10 -15.48
CA LEU A 314 -27.31 14.07 -14.49
C LEU A 314 -27.17 15.47 -15.11
N PRO A 315 -28.24 16.29 -15.12
CA PRO A 315 -28.12 17.66 -15.58
C PRO A 315 -27.13 18.45 -14.71
N SER A 316 -26.36 19.34 -15.32
CA SER A 316 -25.34 20.15 -14.62
C SER A 316 -25.93 21.05 -13.52
N GLU A 317 -27.22 21.40 -13.67
CA GLU A 317 -27.98 22.23 -12.73
C GLU A 317 -28.18 21.55 -11.35
N VAL A 318 -28.03 20.23 -11.28
CA VAL A 318 -28.08 19.48 -10.01
C VAL A 318 -26.88 19.81 -9.11
N GLY A 319 -25.76 20.28 -9.71
CA GLY A 319 -24.57 20.68 -8.96
C GLY A 319 -23.75 19.57 -8.33
N TYR A 320 -24.10 18.28 -8.57
CA TYR A 320 -23.39 17.10 -8.07
C TYR A 320 -23.04 16.16 -9.21
N SER A 321 -21.91 15.47 -9.08
CA SER A 321 -21.59 14.27 -9.86
C SER A 321 -22.00 13.02 -9.09
N LEU A 322 -22.40 11.97 -9.82
CA LEU A 322 -22.69 10.67 -9.20
C LEU A 322 -21.42 10.08 -8.59
N PRO A 323 -21.53 9.45 -7.42
CA PRO A 323 -20.41 8.78 -6.80
C PRO A 323 -19.95 7.57 -7.62
N ASN A 324 -18.67 7.18 -7.45
CA ASN A 324 -18.16 5.95 -8.02
C ASN A 324 -18.87 4.72 -7.42
N GLU A 325 -19.05 3.71 -8.24
CA GLU A 325 -19.56 2.39 -7.86
C GLU A 325 -18.63 1.29 -8.35
N ASN A 326 -18.74 0.07 -7.80
CA ASN A 326 -17.95 -1.08 -8.21
C ASN A 326 -18.44 -1.66 -9.57
N LEU A 327 -18.16 -1.00 -10.68
CA LEU A 327 -18.75 -1.28 -12.00
C LEU A 327 -17.80 -2.00 -12.95
N ASN A 328 -16.54 -1.59 -13.03
CA ASN A 328 -15.64 -2.02 -14.09
C ASN A 328 -15.05 -3.41 -13.83
N LYS A 329 -14.71 -4.08 -14.95
CA LYS A 329 -14.07 -5.40 -14.99
C LYS A 329 -12.89 -5.37 -15.94
N GLN A 330 -11.86 -6.14 -15.60
CA GLN A 330 -10.67 -6.33 -16.43
C GLN A 330 -10.31 -7.81 -16.41
N ALA A 331 -9.80 -8.34 -17.53
CA ALA A 331 -9.34 -9.72 -17.62
C ALA A 331 -7.95 -9.78 -18.27
N TYR A 332 -7.09 -10.62 -17.73
CA TYR A 332 -5.76 -10.90 -18.22
C TYR A 332 -5.60 -12.41 -18.39
N ILE A 333 -5.04 -12.83 -19.52
CA ILE A 333 -4.72 -14.22 -19.79
C ILE A 333 -3.26 -14.27 -20.20
N GLY A 334 -2.52 -15.24 -19.66
CA GLY A 334 -1.10 -15.41 -19.95
C GLY A 334 -0.63 -16.83 -19.76
N ALA A 335 0.57 -17.08 -20.26
CA ALA A 335 1.33 -18.29 -20.01
C ALA A 335 2.78 -17.90 -19.71
N GLU A 336 3.42 -18.66 -18.84
CA GLU A 336 4.82 -18.46 -18.45
C GLU A 336 5.51 -19.82 -18.27
N GLY A 337 6.87 -19.83 -18.44
CA GLY A 337 7.63 -21.04 -18.32
C GLY A 337 9.15 -20.79 -18.21
#